data_402970a3dcc80ad111a3c7c6ced09d58
#
_entry.id   402970a3dcc80ad111a3c7c6ced09d58
#
_cell.length_a   1.000
_cell.length_b   1.000
_cell.length_c   1.000
_cell.angle_alpha   90.00
_cell.angle_beta   90.00
_cell.angle_gamma   90.00
#
_symmetry.space_group_name_H-M   'P 1'
#
loop_
_entity.id
_entity.type
_entity.pdbx_description
1 polymer ?
#
loop_
_entity_poly.entity_id
_entity_poly.type
_entity_poly.pdbx_seq_one_letter_code
_entity_poly.pdbx_strand_id
1 'polypeptide(L)'
;MMNRYPLWKNLLVVVITAAGLLFALPNLYGEDPSVQVSSKAGAPTADNQKQVEGALKDAGIPFQAAALEDKTLVVRFADTDAQLHGLETIRKSLGQNYTAAMNLAPRTPAWMQAMGLKPMAKGLDLQGGVHFQLLVDLNAAAQGKLQRISNDIRGAMRAKQIRYEDVSLSGNSISVQLHSPEDLASARALFSRQYPELQLTDGSALNSLIATMAPQNMQDLRQQAVEQNITTLRNRVNELGVAEPIVQQQGPSSIVVELPGVQDAAHAKDILGGTATLEFRLVDYTANAFEAQQTNHVPLDDQLFTRKDNGQPVLLKRDVIASGDQLVNAQSGFSQDQGTPDVNVTLDSAAATKMGETTRQNLGKPMAVLFIETKSETHMVDGQPVVSHTKVYSVISVATIQGIFSKNFQITGL
;
A
#
# COMPACT_ATOMS: atom_id res chain seq x y z
N MET A 1 22.71 -36.73 52.96
CA MET A 1 23.43 -37.28 51.78
C MET A 1 23.65 -36.18 50.78
N MET A 2 24.88 -35.66 50.62
CA MET A 2 25.20 -34.71 49.56
C MET A 2 25.14 -35.45 48.24
N ASN A 3 24.20 -35.07 47.37
CA ASN A 3 24.05 -35.66 46.05
C ASN A 3 25.24 -35.29 45.19
N ARG A 4 26.21 -36.19 45.01
CA ARG A 4 27.42 -35.95 44.20
C ARG A 4 27.07 -36.19 42.73
N TYR A 5 26.74 -35.10 42.04
CA TYR A 5 26.55 -35.16 40.60
C TYR A 5 27.86 -35.50 39.88
N PRO A 6 27.84 -36.36 38.84
CA PRO A 6 29.03 -36.63 38.04
C PRO A 6 29.58 -35.35 37.39
N LEU A 7 30.91 -35.26 37.25
CA LEU A 7 31.60 -34.07 36.75
C LEU A 7 31.05 -33.51 35.44
N TRP A 8 30.60 -34.40 34.53
CA TRP A 8 30.04 -33.97 33.25
C TRP A 8 28.73 -33.17 33.40
N LYS A 9 27.90 -33.44 34.41
CA LYS A 9 26.70 -32.68 34.70
C LYS A 9 27.04 -31.28 35.23
N ASN A 10 28.04 -31.17 36.07
CA ASN A 10 28.52 -29.88 36.57
C ASN A 10 29.12 -29.06 35.42
N LEU A 11 29.90 -29.68 34.52
CA LEU A 11 30.44 -29.05 33.33
C LEU A 11 29.33 -28.55 32.41
N LEU A 12 28.29 -29.37 32.18
CA LEU A 12 27.15 -29.01 31.37
C LEU A 12 26.40 -27.78 31.93
N VAL A 13 26.19 -27.74 33.26
CA VAL A 13 25.57 -26.57 33.91
C VAL A 13 26.42 -25.32 33.73
N VAL A 14 27.75 -25.44 33.93
CA VAL A 14 28.69 -24.32 33.75
C VAL A 14 28.65 -23.81 32.30
N VAL A 15 28.65 -24.72 31.31
CA VAL A 15 28.62 -24.36 29.89
C VAL A 15 27.28 -23.66 29.54
N ILE A 16 26.14 -24.19 30.00
CA ILE A 16 24.85 -23.57 29.76
C ILE A 16 24.77 -22.19 30.41
N THR A 17 25.24 -22.06 31.67
CA THR A 17 25.24 -20.77 32.37
C THR A 17 26.16 -19.76 31.68
N ALA A 18 27.38 -20.19 31.27
CA ALA A 18 28.28 -19.31 30.53
C ALA A 18 27.72 -18.89 29.18
N ALA A 19 27.08 -19.81 28.46
CA ALA A 19 26.36 -19.48 27.22
C ALA A 19 25.21 -18.49 27.49
N GLY A 20 24.38 -18.72 28.51
CA GLY A 20 23.31 -17.82 28.90
C GLY A 20 23.79 -16.41 29.25
N LEU A 21 24.90 -16.31 29.99
CA LEU A 21 25.54 -15.03 30.32
C LEU A 21 26.07 -14.34 29.05
N LEU A 22 26.65 -15.08 28.11
CA LEU A 22 27.16 -14.54 26.85
C LEU A 22 26.03 -13.96 25.99
N PHE A 23 24.89 -14.66 25.90
CA PHE A 23 23.71 -14.18 25.18
C PHE A 23 23.01 -13.02 25.89
N ALA A 24 23.16 -12.86 27.20
CA ALA A 24 22.60 -11.74 27.95
C ALA A 24 23.48 -10.48 27.89
N LEU A 25 24.78 -10.61 27.62
CA LEU A 25 25.74 -9.49 27.57
C LEU A 25 25.35 -8.34 26.67
N PRO A 26 24.79 -8.52 25.45
CA PRO A 26 24.38 -7.41 24.59
C PRO A 26 23.41 -6.42 25.25
N ASN A 27 22.56 -6.90 26.17
CA ASN A 27 21.57 -6.05 26.85
C ASN A 27 22.18 -5.05 27.85
N LEU A 28 23.47 -5.21 28.21
CA LEU A 28 24.16 -4.31 29.13
C LEU A 28 24.75 -3.06 28.46
N TYR A 29 24.85 -3.06 27.14
CA TYR A 29 25.55 -1.99 26.41
C TYR A 29 24.70 -0.74 26.12
N GLY A 30 23.39 -0.76 26.32
CA GLY A 30 22.54 0.39 26.06
C GLY A 30 22.40 0.72 24.56
N GLU A 31 21.87 1.89 24.27
CA GLU A 31 21.52 2.34 22.90
C GLU A 31 21.98 3.77 22.68
N ASP A 32 22.34 4.11 21.43
CA ASP A 32 22.68 5.47 21.00
C ASP A 32 21.54 6.07 20.18
N PRO A 33 21.24 7.38 20.32
CA PRO A 33 20.43 8.10 19.37
C PRO A 33 21.00 7.94 17.96
N SER A 34 20.16 7.53 17.01
CA SER A 34 20.62 7.29 15.63
C SER A 34 19.60 7.75 14.60
N VAL A 35 20.08 8.06 13.41
CA VAL A 35 19.24 8.27 12.24
C VAL A 35 19.46 7.10 11.30
N GLN A 36 18.39 6.40 11.01
CA GLN A 36 18.38 5.28 10.09
C GLN A 36 17.87 5.74 8.74
N VAL A 37 18.66 5.50 7.69
CA VAL A 37 18.34 5.86 6.32
C VAL A 37 18.06 4.61 5.52
N SER A 38 16.87 4.53 4.95
CA SER A 38 16.46 3.50 4.00
C SER A 38 16.22 4.12 2.62
N SER A 39 16.37 3.34 1.57
CA SER A 39 16.11 3.80 0.21
C SER A 39 14.89 3.06 -0.36
N LYS A 40 14.07 3.78 -1.12
CA LYS A 40 12.93 3.22 -1.85
C LYS A 40 13.34 2.44 -3.10
N ALA A 41 14.54 2.71 -3.63
CA ALA A 41 15.04 2.15 -4.90
C ALA A 41 16.13 1.09 -4.73
N GLY A 42 16.46 0.67 -3.50
CA GLY A 42 17.54 -0.30 -3.20
C GLY A 42 18.28 0.06 -1.92
N ALA A 43 19.23 -0.76 -1.49
CA ALA A 43 20.02 -0.46 -0.30
C ALA A 43 20.89 0.79 -0.49
N PRO A 44 21.08 1.65 0.56
CA PRO A 44 22.04 2.74 0.50
C PRO A 44 23.45 2.24 0.18
N THR A 45 24.19 3.04 -0.57
CA THR A 45 25.53 2.70 -1.03
C THR A 45 26.62 3.39 -0.18
N ALA A 46 27.88 2.97 -0.37
CA ALA A 46 29.03 3.65 0.26
C ALA A 46 29.15 5.13 -0.16
N ASP A 47 28.67 5.50 -1.34
CA ASP A 47 28.66 6.89 -1.80
C ASP A 47 27.62 7.72 -1.05
N ASN A 48 26.46 7.13 -0.74
CA ASN A 48 25.46 7.77 0.12
C ASN A 48 26.00 7.98 1.55
N GLN A 49 26.74 7.02 2.08
CA GLN A 49 27.40 7.18 3.38
C GLN A 49 28.36 8.36 3.36
N LYS A 50 29.25 8.47 2.37
CA LYS A 50 30.19 9.59 2.23
C LYS A 50 29.46 10.93 2.05
N GLN A 51 28.38 10.94 1.29
CA GLN A 51 27.55 12.14 1.09
C GLN A 51 26.95 12.63 2.41
N VAL A 52 26.39 11.72 3.21
CA VAL A 52 25.84 12.02 4.54
C VAL A 52 26.92 12.50 5.51
N GLU A 53 28.05 11.79 5.57
CA GLU A 53 29.19 12.20 6.42
C GLU A 53 29.73 13.58 6.05
N GLY A 54 29.82 13.90 4.73
CA GLY A 54 30.18 15.22 4.24
C GLY A 54 29.19 16.28 4.67
N ALA A 55 27.90 16.07 4.41
CA ALA A 55 26.85 17.02 4.76
C ALA A 55 26.77 17.31 6.28
N LEU A 56 26.98 16.31 7.13
CA LEU A 56 26.99 16.48 8.57
C LEU A 56 28.22 17.28 9.04
N LYS A 57 29.39 17.01 8.45
CA LYS A 57 30.64 17.79 8.73
C LYS A 57 30.50 19.24 8.28
N ASP A 58 29.97 19.48 7.10
CA ASP A 58 29.77 20.84 6.55
C ASP A 58 28.75 21.63 7.38
N ALA A 59 27.76 20.97 7.94
CA ALA A 59 26.80 21.57 8.87
C ALA A 59 27.32 21.70 10.32
N GLY A 60 28.51 21.19 10.62
CA GLY A 60 29.10 21.21 11.97
C GLY A 60 28.39 20.38 13.00
N ILE A 61 27.65 19.33 12.56
CA ILE A 61 26.90 18.45 13.45
C ILE A 61 27.78 17.27 13.88
N PRO A 62 28.04 17.09 15.19
CA PRO A 62 28.86 16.00 15.67
C PRO A 62 28.11 14.66 15.55
N PHE A 63 28.72 13.66 14.97
CA PHE A 63 28.24 12.28 14.94
C PHE A 63 29.35 11.31 15.36
N GLN A 64 28.96 10.15 15.91
CA GLN A 64 29.90 9.16 16.43
C GLN A 64 30.37 8.19 15.34
N ALA A 65 29.43 7.70 14.54
CA ALA A 65 29.71 6.75 13.47
C ALA A 65 28.59 6.80 12.41
N ALA A 66 28.95 6.50 11.16
CA ALA A 66 28.03 6.20 10.10
C ALA A 66 28.40 4.85 9.49
N ALA A 67 27.51 3.89 9.50
CA ALA A 67 27.75 2.52 9.06
C ALA A 67 26.58 1.99 8.22
N LEU A 68 26.91 1.19 7.21
CA LEU A 68 25.92 0.41 6.46
C LEU A 68 25.65 -0.87 7.25
N GLU A 69 24.44 -1.00 7.77
CA GLU A 69 23.97 -2.17 8.51
C GLU A 69 22.83 -2.83 7.71
N ASP A 70 23.00 -4.08 7.32
CA ASP A 70 22.07 -4.84 6.47
C ASP A 70 21.71 -4.07 5.19
N LYS A 71 20.51 -3.48 5.13
CA LYS A 71 19.99 -2.72 3.97
C LYS A 71 19.78 -1.24 4.29
N THR A 72 20.34 -0.73 5.35
CA THR A 72 20.13 0.63 5.84
C THR A 72 21.45 1.30 6.20
N LEU A 73 21.49 2.64 6.11
CA LEU A 73 22.61 3.42 6.62
C LEU A 73 22.22 3.95 8.01
N VAL A 74 23.00 3.58 9.03
CA VAL A 74 22.77 3.99 10.42
C VAL A 74 23.82 5.02 10.80
N VAL A 75 23.38 6.23 11.18
CA VAL A 75 24.23 7.31 11.68
C VAL A 75 23.97 7.50 13.16
N ARG A 76 24.98 7.34 13.99
CA ARG A 76 24.92 7.39 15.46
C ARG A 76 25.33 8.78 15.96
N PHE A 77 24.57 9.31 16.92
CA PHE A 77 24.81 10.62 17.54
C PHE A 77 25.07 10.46 19.03
N ALA A 78 25.67 11.49 19.64
CA ALA A 78 25.94 11.49 21.06
C ALA A 78 24.71 11.79 21.93
N ASP A 79 23.82 12.63 21.38
CA ASP A 79 22.62 13.08 22.05
C ASP A 79 21.44 13.30 21.07
N THR A 80 20.26 13.53 21.60
CA THR A 80 19.01 13.70 20.85
C THR A 80 18.96 15.01 20.05
N ASP A 81 19.64 16.07 20.51
CA ASP A 81 19.65 17.36 19.81
C ASP A 81 20.48 17.26 18.52
N ALA A 82 21.67 16.63 18.62
CA ALA A 82 22.49 16.33 17.44
C ALA A 82 21.76 15.39 16.47
N GLN A 83 21.01 14.41 17.00
CA GLN A 83 20.17 13.52 16.18
C GLN A 83 19.10 14.28 15.39
N LEU A 84 18.41 15.24 16.01
CA LEU A 84 17.35 16.02 15.38
C LEU A 84 17.91 16.90 14.25
N HIS A 85 18.99 17.65 14.52
CA HIS A 85 19.65 18.46 13.49
C HIS A 85 20.28 17.61 12.39
N GLY A 86 20.82 16.43 12.77
CA GLY A 86 21.35 15.44 11.84
C GLY A 86 20.27 14.91 10.90
N LEU A 87 19.08 14.60 11.41
CA LEU A 87 17.95 14.14 10.59
C LEU A 87 17.60 15.14 9.49
N GLU A 88 17.46 16.42 9.83
CA GLU A 88 17.14 17.45 8.83
C GLU A 88 18.22 17.59 7.76
N THR A 89 19.48 17.56 8.17
CA THR A 89 20.62 17.66 7.27
C THR A 89 20.72 16.46 6.34
N ILE A 90 20.51 15.26 6.87
CA ILE A 90 20.50 14.01 6.09
C ILE A 90 19.36 14.02 5.08
N ARG A 91 18.14 14.42 5.48
CA ARG A 91 16.99 14.55 4.57
C ARG A 91 17.26 15.51 3.41
N LYS A 92 17.88 16.66 3.70
CA LYS A 92 18.25 17.65 2.67
C LYS A 92 19.32 17.13 1.71
N SER A 93 20.30 16.38 2.22
CA SER A 93 21.42 15.88 1.41
C SER A 93 21.05 14.76 0.46
N LEU A 94 20.20 13.82 0.89
CA LEU A 94 19.87 12.62 0.14
C LEU A 94 18.63 12.76 -0.77
N GLY A 95 17.78 13.78 -0.52
CA GLY A 95 16.58 14.04 -1.31
C GLY A 95 15.43 13.06 -1.06
N GLN A 96 14.40 13.09 -1.93
CA GLN A 96 13.12 12.40 -1.71
C GLN A 96 13.14 10.87 -1.93
N ASN A 97 14.22 10.34 -2.49
CA ASN A 97 14.36 8.90 -2.77
C ASN A 97 14.79 8.10 -1.54
N TYR A 98 15.16 8.79 -0.47
CA TYR A 98 15.58 8.20 0.79
C TYR A 98 14.65 8.61 1.92
N THR A 99 14.38 7.67 2.80
CA THR A 99 13.62 7.90 4.03
C THR A 99 14.59 7.89 5.19
N ALA A 100 14.71 9.01 5.90
CA ALA A 100 15.49 9.11 7.12
C ALA A 100 14.55 9.20 8.32
N ALA A 101 14.74 8.33 9.31
CA ALA A 101 13.96 8.26 10.53
C ALA A 101 14.84 8.25 11.77
N MET A 102 14.37 8.88 12.86
CA MET A 102 15.02 8.77 14.17
C MET A 102 14.80 7.37 14.75
N ASN A 103 15.86 6.77 15.24
CA ASN A 103 15.86 5.46 15.86
C ASN A 103 16.89 5.39 17.00
N LEU A 104 16.90 4.28 17.73
CA LEU A 104 17.92 3.95 18.72
C LEU A 104 18.74 2.77 18.21
N ALA A 105 20.06 2.91 18.17
CA ALA A 105 20.97 1.87 17.70
C ALA A 105 21.71 1.25 18.87
N PRO A 106 21.75 -0.10 19.00
CA PRO A 106 22.47 -0.77 20.08
C PRO A 106 23.97 -0.46 20.06
N ARG A 107 24.59 -0.23 21.25
CA ARG A 107 26.04 -0.06 21.43
C ARG A 107 26.81 -1.38 21.44
N THR A 108 26.28 -2.42 20.84
CA THR A 108 26.89 -3.75 20.87
C THR A 108 28.23 -3.73 20.15
N PRO A 109 29.34 -4.21 20.79
CA PRO A 109 30.64 -4.28 20.15
C PRO A 109 30.66 -5.12 18.88
N ALA A 110 31.53 -4.75 17.92
CA ALA A 110 31.57 -5.39 16.60
C ALA A 110 31.85 -6.93 16.67
N TRP A 111 32.62 -7.38 17.63
CA TRP A 111 32.88 -8.83 17.82
C TRP A 111 31.64 -9.63 18.24
N MET A 112 30.73 -9.01 19.03
CA MET A 112 29.46 -9.62 19.40
C MET A 112 28.52 -9.66 18.20
N GLN A 113 28.43 -8.55 17.43
CA GLN A 113 27.65 -8.49 16.20
C GLN A 113 28.11 -9.55 15.19
N ALA A 114 29.43 -9.74 15.04
CA ALA A 114 30.00 -10.76 14.18
C ALA A 114 29.66 -12.21 14.62
N MET A 115 29.36 -12.42 15.90
CA MET A 115 28.87 -13.72 16.44
C MET A 115 27.34 -13.82 16.39
N GLY A 116 26.62 -12.81 15.85
CA GLY A 116 25.16 -12.80 15.81
C GLY A 116 24.47 -12.51 17.15
N LEU A 117 25.25 -12.05 18.17
CA LEU A 117 24.71 -11.67 19.47
C LEU A 117 24.07 -10.29 19.37
N LYS A 118 22.75 -10.24 19.39
CA LYS A 118 21.95 -9.00 19.39
C LYS A 118 21.32 -8.78 20.76
N PRO A 119 21.13 -7.52 21.21
CA PRO A 119 20.34 -7.26 22.40
C PRO A 119 18.89 -7.73 22.19
N MET A 120 18.21 -8.03 23.28
CA MET A 120 16.81 -8.40 23.25
C MET A 120 15.98 -7.20 22.77
N ALA A 121 15.11 -7.43 21.80
CA ALA A 121 14.18 -6.42 21.34
C ALA A 121 13.27 -5.99 22.50
N LYS A 122 13.19 -4.68 22.70
CA LYS A 122 12.35 -4.09 23.73
C LYS A 122 11.03 -3.66 23.10
N GLY A 123 9.92 -4.11 23.68
CA GLY A 123 8.58 -3.66 23.26
C GLY A 123 8.30 -2.21 23.71
N LEU A 124 7.14 -1.72 23.32
CA LEU A 124 6.64 -0.36 23.64
C LEU A 124 6.75 -0.02 25.12
N ASP A 125 6.49 -0.97 26.02
CA ASP A 125 6.49 -0.77 27.46
C ASP A 125 7.87 -0.42 28.03
N LEU A 126 8.94 -0.86 27.36
CA LEU A 126 10.33 -0.69 27.83
C LEU A 126 11.10 0.38 27.07
N GLN A 127 10.78 0.60 25.80
CA GLN A 127 11.52 1.53 24.93
C GLN A 127 10.69 2.79 24.59
N GLY A 128 9.38 2.78 24.89
CA GLY A 128 8.46 3.77 24.38
C GLY A 128 8.21 3.57 22.88
N GLY A 129 7.51 4.48 22.26
CA GLY A 129 7.18 4.42 20.85
C GLY A 129 5.74 4.80 20.58
N VAL A 130 5.20 4.36 19.45
CA VAL A 130 3.86 4.73 19.01
C VAL A 130 3.00 3.48 18.85
N HIS A 131 1.78 3.55 19.36
CA HIS A 131 0.74 2.54 19.20
C HIS A 131 -0.40 3.14 18.36
N PHE A 132 -0.69 2.53 17.21
CA PHE A 132 -1.84 2.89 16.40
C PHE A 132 -2.86 1.77 16.40
N GLN A 133 -4.12 2.15 16.56
CA GLN A 133 -5.25 1.28 16.29
C GLN A 133 -5.97 1.80 15.07
N LEU A 134 -5.97 1.00 14.01
CA LEU A 134 -6.55 1.33 12.70
C LEU A 134 -7.82 0.50 12.51
N LEU A 135 -8.89 1.15 12.05
CA LEU A 135 -10.13 0.49 11.69
C LEU A 135 -10.20 0.30 10.17
N VAL A 136 -10.43 -0.93 9.74
CA VAL A 136 -10.68 -1.23 8.33
C VAL A 136 -12.15 -0.96 8.01
N ASP A 137 -12.42 -0.09 7.04
CA ASP A 137 -13.77 0.13 6.54
C ASP A 137 -14.22 -1.04 5.65
N LEU A 138 -14.77 -2.05 6.31
CA LEU A 138 -15.25 -3.26 5.66
C LEU A 138 -16.47 -3.00 4.76
N ASN A 139 -17.23 -1.94 5.03
CA ASN A 139 -18.38 -1.59 4.20
C ASN A 139 -17.91 -0.93 2.89
N ALA A 140 -16.94 -0.04 2.95
CA ALA A 140 -16.33 0.54 1.77
C ALA A 140 -15.66 -0.53 0.88
N ALA A 141 -14.97 -1.51 1.49
CA ALA A 141 -14.39 -2.64 0.76
C ALA A 141 -15.45 -3.48 0.04
N ALA A 142 -16.57 -3.79 0.72
CA ALA A 142 -17.69 -4.53 0.14
C ALA A 142 -18.37 -3.75 -1.00
N GLN A 143 -18.66 -2.47 -0.79
CA GLN A 143 -19.23 -1.60 -1.83
C GLN A 143 -18.31 -1.46 -3.04
N GLY A 144 -17.00 -1.32 -2.83
CA GLY A 144 -16.01 -1.27 -3.92
C GLY A 144 -15.99 -2.56 -4.74
N LYS A 145 -16.09 -3.72 -4.10
CA LYS A 145 -16.19 -5.02 -4.81
C LYS A 145 -17.49 -5.12 -5.61
N LEU A 146 -18.62 -4.77 -5.01
CA LEU A 146 -19.92 -4.81 -5.69
C LEU A 146 -19.99 -3.80 -6.85
N GLN A 147 -19.37 -2.63 -6.71
CA GLN A 147 -19.30 -1.65 -7.80
C GLN A 147 -18.50 -2.18 -8.99
N ARG A 148 -17.37 -2.88 -8.74
CA ARG A 148 -16.60 -3.55 -9.80
C ARG A 148 -17.44 -4.61 -10.48
N ILE A 149 -18.07 -5.51 -9.72
CA ILE A 149 -18.96 -6.54 -10.28
C ILE A 149 -20.09 -5.91 -11.08
N SER A 150 -20.70 -4.82 -10.62
CA SER A 150 -21.75 -4.09 -11.35
C SER A 150 -21.26 -3.58 -12.72
N ASN A 151 -20.04 -3.05 -12.78
CA ASN A 151 -19.43 -2.60 -14.03
C ASN A 151 -19.11 -3.79 -14.96
N ASP A 152 -18.57 -4.88 -14.41
CA ASP A 152 -18.27 -6.10 -15.16
C ASP A 152 -19.53 -6.74 -15.73
N ILE A 153 -20.64 -6.78 -14.95
CA ILE A 153 -21.97 -7.24 -15.38
C ILE A 153 -22.46 -6.43 -16.59
N ARG A 154 -22.34 -5.09 -16.56
CA ARG A 154 -22.72 -4.26 -17.71
C ARG A 154 -21.93 -4.64 -18.96
N GLY A 155 -20.62 -4.84 -18.83
CA GLY A 155 -19.75 -5.28 -19.92
C GLY A 155 -20.13 -6.68 -20.45
N ALA A 156 -20.35 -7.62 -19.56
CA ALA A 156 -20.71 -8.99 -19.90
C ALA A 156 -22.08 -9.08 -20.60
N MET A 157 -23.07 -8.33 -20.14
CA MET A 157 -24.39 -8.26 -20.80
C MET A 157 -24.30 -7.65 -22.20
N ARG A 158 -23.52 -6.57 -22.40
CA ARG A 158 -23.30 -6.00 -23.73
C ARG A 158 -22.63 -6.98 -24.67
N ALA A 159 -21.57 -7.68 -24.20
CA ALA A 159 -20.87 -8.67 -25.00
C ALA A 159 -21.77 -9.86 -25.44
N LYS A 160 -22.80 -10.16 -24.65
CA LYS A 160 -23.81 -11.20 -24.96
C LYS A 160 -25.05 -10.66 -25.62
N GLN A 161 -25.11 -9.35 -25.94
CA GLN A 161 -26.27 -8.67 -26.52
C GLN A 161 -27.55 -8.77 -25.69
N ILE A 162 -27.43 -8.92 -24.36
CA ILE A 162 -28.54 -8.90 -23.42
C ILE A 162 -28.94 -7.44 -23.17
N ARG A 163 -30.19 -7.09 -23.43
CA ARG A 163 -30.70 -5.72 -23.28
C ARG A 163 -31.14 -5.46 -21.85
N TYR A 164 -30.62 -4.40 -21.27
CA TYR A 164 -30.98 -3.94 -19.93
C TYR A 164 -31.33 -2.44 -19.97
N GLU A 165 -32.19 -2.02 -19.04
CA GLU A 165 -32.58 -0.63 -18.86
C GLU A 165 -31.67 0.07 -17.83
N ASP A 166 -31.46 -0.57 -16.69
CA ASP A 166 -30.63 -0.04 -15.60
C ASP A 166 -29.86 -1.14 -14.88
N VAL A 167 -28.70 -0.75 -14.35
CA VAL A 167 -27.90 -1.54 -13.41
C VAL A 167 -27.46 -0.58 -12.32
N SER A 168 -28.05 -0.70 -11.15
CA SER A 168 -27.79 0.18 -10.00
C SER A 168 -27.30 -0.62 -8.79
N LEU A 169 -26.46 0.03 -7.97
CA LEU A 169 -26.01 -0.50 -6.70
C LEU A 169 -26.89 0.10 -5.59
N SER A 170 -27.55 -0.75 -4.81
CA SER A 170 -28.36 -0.35 -3.67
C SER A 170 -27.87 -1.07 -2.42
N GLY A 171 -27.14 -0.36 -1.55
CA GLY A 171 -26.51 -0.95 -0.37
C GLY A 171 -25.57 -2.09 -0.74
N ASN A 172 -25.86 -3.31 -0.33
CA ASN A 172 -25.08 -4.52 -0.57
C ASN A 172 -25.64 -5.39 -1.72
N SER A 173 -26.46 -4.85 -2.59
CA SER A 173 -27.08 -5.56 -3.70
C SER A 173 -26.96 -4.80 -5.01
N ILE A 174 -26.84 -5.52 -6.11
CA ILE A 174 -26.87 -5.00 -7.47
C ILE A 174 -28.28 -5.28 -8.00
N SER A 175 -29.01 -4.23 -8.37
CA SER A 175 -30.30 -4.34 -9.04
C SER A 175 -30.10 -4.18 -10.53
N VAL A 176 -30.64 -5.11 -11.30
CA VAL A 176 -30.59 -5.11 -12.75
C VAL A 176 -32.00 -5.11 -13.30
N GLN A 177 -32.36 -4.07 -14.05
CA GLN A 177 -33.62 -3.96 -14.76
C GLN A 177 -33.42 -4.38 -16.21
N LEU A 178 -34.16 -5.39 -16.67
CA LEU A 178 -34.03 -5.99 -18.00
C LEU A 178 -35.22 -5.66 -18.86
N HIS A 179 -35.00 -5.67 -20.16
CA HIS A 179 -36.02 -5.21 -21.11
C HIS A 179 -37.12 -6.27 -21.34
N SER A 180 -36.76 -7.58 -21.32
CA SER A 180 -37.70 -8.66 -21.62
C SER A 180 -37.51 -9.87 -20.68
N PRO A 181 -38.51 -10.77 -20.60
CA PRO A 181 -38.35 -12.04 -19.85
C PRO A 181 -37.24 -12.95 -20.41
N GLU A 182 -37.00 -12.89 -21.74
CA GLU A 182 -35.91 -13.66 -22.37
C GLU A 182 -34.55 -13.08 -21.97
N ASP A 183 -34.41 -11.74 -21.90
CA ASP A 183 -33.22 -11.09 -21.41
C ASP A 183 -32.97 -11.44 -19.92
N LEU A 184 -34.03 -11.52 -19.11
CA LEU A 184 -33.94 -11.93 -17.70
C LEU A 184 -33.42 -13.35 -17.56
N ALA A 185 -33.93 -14.32 -18.34
CA ALA A 185 -33.45 -15.70 -18.32
C ALA A 185 -31.97 -15.77 -18.73
N SER A 186 -31.61 -15.03 -19.78
CA SER A 186 -30.23 -14.97 -20.29
C SER A 186 -29.26 -14.34 -19.29
N ALA A 187 -29.67 -13.23 -18.64
CA ALA A 187 -28.90 -12.55 -17.61
C ALA A 187 -28.70 -13.46 -16.37
N ARG A 188 -29.76 -14.15 -15.93
CA ARG A 188 -29.69 -15.11 -14.83
C ARG A 188 -28.69 -16.25 -15.12
N ALA A 189 -28.76 -16.84 -16.32
CA ALA A 189 -27.82 -17.88 -16.75
C ALA A 189 -26.36 -17.37 -16.81
N LEU A 190 -26.16 -16.15 -17.32
CA LEU A 190 -24.86 -15.50 -17.38
C LEU A 190 -24.30 -15.29 -15.98
N PHE A 191 -25.08 -14.71 -15.06
CA PHE A 191 -24.62 -14.35 -13.72
C PHE A 191 -24.34 -15.61 -12.88
N SER A 192 -25.21 -16.61 -12.91
CA SER A 192 -24.97 -17.88 -12.20
C SER A 192 -23.69 -18.57 -12.64
N ARG A 193 -23.27 -18.39 -13.90
CA ARG A 193 -22.07 -19.01 -14.44
C ARG A 193 -20.79 -18.18 -14.19
N GLN A 194 -20.88 -16.86 -14.31
CA GLN A 194 -19.69 -15.98 -14.23
C GLN A 194 -19.45 -15.38 -12.84
N TYR A 195 -20.51 -15.26 -12.03
CA TYR A 195 -20.44 -14.66 -10.69
C TYR A 195 -21.06 -15.59 -9.63
N PRO A 196 -20.48 -16.77 -9.39
CA PRO A 196 -21.03 -17.75 -8.46
C PRO A 196 -21.07 -17.27 -7.01
N GLU A 197 -20.33 -16.19 -6.70
CA GLU A 197 -20.35 -15.52 -5.41
C GLU A 197 -21.62 -14.73 -5.12
N LEU A 198 -22.48 -14.50 -6.15
CA LEU A 198 -23.72 -13.76 -6.02
C LEU A 198 -24.91 -14.70 -5.88
N GLN A 199 -25.79 -14.40 -4.94
CA GLN A 199 -27.13 -14.99 -4.83
C GLN A 199 -28.09 -14.16 -5.65
N LEU A 200 -28.82 -14.81 -6.56
CA LEU A 200 -29.75 -14.17 -7.48
C LEU A 200 -31.18 -14.36 -7.00
N THR A 201 -31.90 -13.28 -6.80
CA THR A 201 -33.33 -13.27 -6.46
C THR A 201 -34.09 -12.39 -7.46
N ASP A 202 -35.38 -12.68 -7.66
CA ASP A 202 -36.22 -11.81 -8.48
C ASP A 202 -36.50 -10.51 -7.74
N GLY A 203 -36.39 -9.39 -8.44
CA GLY A 203 -36.74 -8.10 -7.91
C GLY A 203 -38.25 -7.87 -7.87
N SER A 204 -38.69 -6.80 -7.22
CA SER A 204 -40.10 -6.41 -7.12
C SER A 204 -40.69 -5.85 -8.43
N ALA A 205 -39.86 -5.34 -9.31
CA ALA A 205 -40.29 -4.84 -10.62
C ALA A 205 -40.31 -5.97 -11.65
N LEU A 206 -41.13 -5.79 -12.70
CA LEU A 206 -41.21 -6.73 -13.80
C LEU A 206 -39.84 -6.83 -14.51
N ASN A 207 -39.40 -8.05 -14.81
CA ASN A 207 -38.07 -8.33 -15.41
C ASN A 207 -36.88 -7.77 -14.64
N SER A 208 -36.97 -7.70 -13.32
CA SER A 208 -35.86 -7.26 -12.47
C SER A 208 -35.17 -8.43 -11.77
N LEU A 209 -33.85 -8.32 -11.65
CA LEU A 209 -32.98 -9.29 -10.97
C LEU A 209 -32.17 -8.57 -9.90
N ILE A 210 -32.17 -9.11 -8.70
CA ILE A 210 -31.34 -8.65 -7.60
C ILE A 210 -30.23 -9.64 -7.37
N ALA A 211 -28.99 -9.17 -7.43
CA ALA A 211 -27.80 -9.94 -7.14
C ALA A 211 -27.16 -9.46 -5.83
N THR A 212 -27.14 -10.31 -4.84
CA THR A 212 -26.60 -10.03 -3.50
C THR A 212 -25.39 -10.92 -3.25
N MET A 213 -24.37 -10.41 -2.59
CA MET A 213 -23.24 -11.27 -2.20
C MET A 213 -23.68 -12.28 -1.15
N ALA A 214 -23.35 -13.56 -1.35
CA ALA A 214 -23.64 -14.59 -0.37
C ALA A 214 -22.98 -14.26 0.99
N PRO A 215 -23.65 -14.53 2.13
CA PRO A 215 -23.10 -14.17 3.45
C PRO A 215 -21.71 -14.72 3.71
N GLN A 216 -21.42 -15.94 3.26
CA GLN A 216 -20.10 -16.55 3.39
C GLN A 216 -19.05 -15.76 2.57
N ASN A 217 -19.34 -15.45 1.32
CA ASN A 217 -18.45 -14.69 0.44
C ASN A 217 -18.24 -13.25 0.95
N MET A 218 -19.24 -12.68 1.61
CA MET A 218 -19.10 -11.39 2.30
C MET A 218 -18.14 -11.49 3.48
N GLN A 219 -18.19 -12.58 4.24
CA GLN A 219 -17.27 -12.81 5.35
C GLN A 219 -15.84 -13.04 4.85
N ASP A 220 -15.67 -13.84 3.80
CA ASP A 220 -14.38 -14.09 3.17
C ASP A 220 -13.76 -12.78 2.61
N LEU A 221 -14.59 -11.94 1.96
CA LEU A 221 -14.16 -10.63 1.49
C LEU A 221 -13.69 -9.73 2.62
N ARG A 222 -14.39 -9.72 3.75
CA ARG A 222 -13.99 -8.93 4.93
C ARG A 222 -12.65 -9.41 5.47
N GLN A 223 -12.47 -10.72 5.59
CA GLN A 223 -11.22 -11.31 6.04
C GLN A 223 -10.06 -10.96 5.09
N GLN A 224 -10.27 -11.12 3.79
CA GLN A 224 -9.28 -10.74 2.78
C GLN A 224 -8.92 -9.25 2.84
N ALA A 225 -9.91 -8.38 3.06
CA ALA A 225 -9.66 -6.94 3.20
C ALA A 225 -8.76 -6.63 4.40
N VAL A 226 -8.97 -7.30 5.53
CA VAL A 226 -8.10 -7.12 6.72
C VAL A 226 -6.69 -7.64 6.44
N GLU A 227 -6.53 -8.83 5.87
CA GLU A 227 -5.23 -9.42 5.53
C GLU A 227 -4.44 -8.58 4.53
N GLN A 228 -5.11 -8.04 3.51
CA GLN A 228 -4.51 -7.12 2.54
C GLN A 228 -4.03 -5.83 3.21
N ASN A 229 -4.83 -5.25 4.11
CA ASN A 229 -4.43 -4.06 4.86
C ASN A 229 -3.25 -4.35 5.79
N ILE A 230 -3.21 -5.49 6.48
CA ILE A 230 -2.07 -5.91 7.30
C ILE A 230 -0.79 -5.99 6.45
N THR A 231 -0.87 -6.60 5.27
CA THR A 231 0.26 -6.71 4.35
C THR A 231 0.74 -5.33 3.89
N THR A 232 -0.18 -4.46 3.52
CA THR A 232 0.12 -3.07 3.13
C THR A 232 0.77 -2.29 4.26
N LEU A 233 0.22 -2.39 5.48
CA LEU A 233 0.77 -1.73 6.67
C LEU A 233 2.16 -2.25 7.01
N ARG A 234 2.40 -3.57 6.94
CA ARG A 234 3.74 -4.15 7.14
C ARG A 234 4.76 -3.59 6.17
N ASN A 235 4.40 -3.50 4.90
CA ASN A 235 5.29 -2.93 3.88
C ASN A 235 5.64 -1.47 4.20
N ARG A 236 4.66 -0.65 4.58
CA ARG A 236 4.86 0.75 4.97
C ARG A 236 5.70 0.91 6.23
N VAL A 237 5.47 0.05 7.22
CA VAL A 237 6.26 0.04 8.47
C VAL A 237 7.71 -0.34 8.19
N ASN A 238 7.93 -1.30 7.28
CA ASN A 238 9.29 -1.67 6.87
C ASN A 238 10.03 -0.50 6.17
N GLU A 239 9.29 0.37 5.45
CA GLU A 239 9.87 1.59 4.86
C GLU A 239 10.30 2.61 5.92
N LEU A 240 9.68 2.59 7.10
CA LEU A 240 10.11 3.41 8.25
C LEU A 240 11.42 2.95 8.87
N GLY A 241 11.86 1.72 8.57
CA GLY A 241 13.09 1.16 9.13
C GLY A 241 13.01 0.84 10.62
N VAL A 242 11.80 0.69 11.17
CA VAL A 242 11.58 0.38 12.59
C VAL A 242 12.03 -1.05 12.89
N ALA A 243 12.80 -1.22 13.96
CA ALA A 243 13.20 -2.54 14.41
C ALA A 243 11.99 -3.27 15.06
N GLU A 244 11.73 -4.48 14.58
CA GLU A 244 10.71 -5.39 15.13
C GLU A 244 9.31 -4.76 15.35
N PRO A 245 8.71 -4.17 14.30
CA PRO A 245 7.37 -3.62 14.41
C PRO A 245 6.33 -4.73 14.55
N ILE A 246 5.30 -4.50 15.33
CA ILE A 246 4.17 -5.43 15.45
C ILE A 246 3.02 -4.90 14.58
N VAL A 247 2.56 -5.71 13.64
CA VAL A 247 1.35 -5.44 12.85
C VAL A 247 0.47 -6.67 12.91
N GLN A 248 -0.64 -6.57 13.64
CA GLN A 248 -1.53 -7.70 13.89
C GLN A 248 -2.99 -7.29 13.89
N GLN A 249 -3.85 -8.25 13.56
CA GLN A 249 -5.29 -8.08 13.67
C GLN A 249 -5.73 -8.12 15.14
N GLN A 250 -6.61 -7.19 15.51
CA GLN A 250 -7.28 -7.16 16.81
C GLN A 250 -8.80 -7.10 16.61
N GLY A 251 -9.47 -8.22 16.79
CA GLY A 251 -10.90 -8.31 16.51
C GLY A 251 -11.23 -8.38 15.00
N PRO A 252 -12.49 -8.19 14.60
CA PRO A 252 -12.95 -8.45 13.23
C PRO A 252 -12.53 -7.38 12.21
N SER A 253 -12.26 -6.16 12.64
CA SER A 253 -12.03 -5.01 11.73
C SER A 253 -10.91 -4.08 12.16
N SER A 254 -10.23 -4.35 13.27
CA SER A 254 -9.14 -3.52 13.77
C SER A 254 -7.79 -4.15 13.48
N ILE A 255 -6.81 -3.29 13.19
CA ILE A 255 -5.40 -3.65 13.06
C ILE A 255 -4.62 -2.78 14.06
N VAL A 256 -3.81 -3.44 14.87
CA VAL A 256 -2.87 -2.78 15.78
C VAL A 256 -1.52 -2.73 15.11
N VAL A 257 -0.90 -1.54 15.15
CA VAL A 257 0.46 -1.29 14.69
C VAL A 257 1.24 -0.69 15.85
N GLU A 258 2.26 -1.42 16.29
CA GLU A 258 3.18 -0.98 17.34
C GLU A 258 4.55 -0.72 16.73
N LEU A 259 5.07 0.46 17.00
CA LEU A 259 6.34 0.95 16.48
C LEU A 259 7.26 1.31 17.64
N PRO A 260 8.00 0.33 18.22
CA PRO A 260 8.90 0.59 19.32
C PRO A 260 10.02 1.55 18.90
N GLY A 261 10.40 2.48 19.80
CA GLY A 261 11.50 3.42 19.58
C GLY A 261 11.21 4.57 18.61
N VAL A 262 10.04 4.61 17.97
CA VAL A 262 9.65 5.72 17.09
C VAL A 262 9.29 6.94 17.93
N GLN A 263 9.98 8.05 17.69
CA GLN A 263 9.79 9.31 18.40
C GLN A 263 8.88 10.30 17.63
N ASP A 264 8.86 10.20 16.30
CA ASP A 264 8.02 11.04 15.42
C ASP A 264 6.71 10.34 15.07
N ALA A 265 5.74 10.48 15.96
CA ALA A 265 4.39 9.92 15.77
C ALA A 265 3.65 10.55 14.58
N ALA A 266 3.91 11.83 14.25
CA ALA A 266 3.23 12.52 13.15
C ALA A 266 3.69 11.95 11.82
N HIS A 267 4.99 11.80 11.62
CA HIS A 267 5.57 11.20 10.41
C HIS A 267 5.14 9.72 10.22
N ALA A 268 5.11 8.95 11.32
CA ALA A 268 4.61 7.58 11.28
C ALA A 268 3.12 7.53 10.89
N LYS A 269 2.30 8.44 11.43
CA LYS A 269 0.88 8.57 11.07
C LYS A 269 0.70 8.90 9.59
N ASP A 270 1.50 9.82 9.04
CA ASP A 270 1.41 10.21 7.62
C ASP A 270 1.75 9.04 6.69
N ILE A 271 2.77 8.26 7.01
CA ILE A 271 3.15 7.07 6.21
C ILE A 271 2.09 5.98 6.31
N LEU A 272 1.60 5.68 7.52
CA LEU A 272 0.59 4.64 7.72
C LEU A 272 -0.78 5.06 7.20
N GLY A 273 -1.14 6.34 7.37
CA GLY A 273 -2.44 6.90 7.00
C GLY A 273 -2.60 7.23 5.53
N GLY A 274 -1.52 7.22 4.75
CA GLY A 274 -1.57 7.50 3.32
C GLY A 274 -2.50 6.52 2.59
N THR A 275 -3.74 6.93 2.32
CA THR A 275 -4.74 6.12 1.63
C THR A 275 -4.83 6.55 0.18
N ALA A 276 -3.79 6.27 -0.60
CA ALA A 276 -3.82 6.47 -2.03
C ALA A 276 -3.93 5.12 -2.76
N THR A 277 -4.75 5.09 -3.79
CA THR A 277 -4.84 3.95 -4.71
C THR A 277 -4.71 4.41 -6.15
N LEU A 278 -4.46 3.47 -7.04
CA LEU A 278 -4.32 3.72 -8.47
C LEU A 278 -5.40 2.95 -9.23
N GLU A 279 -5.82 3.49 -10.35
CA GLU A 279 -6.64 2.77 -11.33
C GLU A 279 -6.05 2.96 -12.72
N PHE A 280 -6.00 1.87 -13.49
CA PHE A 280 -5.67 1.90 -14.90
C PHE A 280 -6.96 1.92 -15.72
N ARG A 281 -7.12 2.95 -16.57
CA ARG A 281 -8.32 3.13 -17.39
C ARG A 281 -7.95 3.55 -18.81
N LEU A 282 -8.77 3.18 -19.79
CA LEU A 282 -8.62 3.70 -21.16
C LEU A 282 -9.06 5.16 -21.22
N VAL A 283 -8.33 5.93 -22.03
CA VAL A 283 -8.73 7.30 -22.37
C VAL A 283 -9.70 7.25 -23.53
N ASP A 284 -10.82 7.97 -23.43
CA ASP A 284 -11.67 8.24 -24.60
C ASP A 284 -11.12 9.45 -25.35
N TYR A 285 -10.54 9.20 -26.50
CA TYR A 285 -10.03 10.21 -27.41
C TYR A 285 -11.02 10.55 -28.54
N THR A 286 -12.19 9.91 -28.59
CA THR A 286 -13.25 10.15 -29.58
C THR A 286 -14.14 11.30 -29.19
N ALA A 287 -14.30 11.57 -27.90
CA ALA A 287 -15.06 12.67 -27.34
C ALA A 287 -14.12 13.81 -26.90
N ASN A 288 -14.62 15.05 -27.01
CA ASN A 288 -13.85 16.24 -26.66
C ASN A 288 -13.96 16.54 -25.15
N ALA A 289 -12.87 16.33 -24.40
CA ALA A 289 -12.83 16.54 -22.96
C ALA A 289 -13.05 18.02 -22.55
N PHE A 290 -12.58 18.98 -23.36
CA PHE A 290 -12.81 20.41 -23.10
C PHE A 290 -14.28 20.80 -23.27
N GLU A 291 -14.93 20.28 -24.29
CA GLU A 291 -16.35 20.48 -24.51
C GLU A 291 -17.17 19.85 -23.38
N ALA A 292 -16.84 18.62 -22.98
CA ALA A 292 -17.48 17.95 -21.85
C ALA A 292 -17.33 18.75 -20.54
N GLN A 293 -16.20 19.40 -20.34
CA GLN A 293 -15.96 20.26 -19.17
C GLN A 293 -16.80 21.54 -19.22
N GLN A 294 -16.92 22.18 -20.39
CA GLN A 294 -17.67 23.43 -20.55
C GLN A 294 -19.19 23.23 -20.50
N THR A 295 -19.66 22.17 -21.14
CA THR A 295 -21.10 21.88 -21.26
C THR A 295 -21.63 21.04 -20.11
N ASN A 296 -20.77 20.51 -19.26
CA ASN A 296 -21.06 19.51 -18.22
C ASN A 296 -21.77 18.25 -18.78
N HIS A 297 -21.57 17.98 -20.07
CA HIS A 297 -22.12 16.83 -20.75
C HIS A 297 -21.05 15.79 -20.99
N VAL A 298 -21.01 14.77 -20.12
CA VAL A 298 -20.07 13.66 -20.18
C VAL A 298 -20.79 12.43 -20.78
N PRO A 299 -20.18 11.73 -21.77
CA PRO A 299 -20.75 10.49 -22.29
C PRO A 299 -21.02 9.47 -21.17
N LEU A 300 -22.08 8.67 -21.32
CA LEU A 300 -22.53 7.73 -20.27
C LEU A 300 -21.46 6.73 -19.80
N ASP A 301 -20.59 6.31 -20.71
CA ASP A 301 -19.52 5.35 -20.43
C ASP A 301 -18.22 5.99 -19.94
N ASP A 302 -18.18 7.31 -19.81
CA ASP A 302 -17.00 8.07 -19.48
C ASP A 302 -17.13 8.81 -18.14
N GLN A 303 -16.00 9.24 -17.62
CA GLN A 303 -15.88 10.17 -16.52
C GLN A 303 -14.83 11.22 -16.84
N LEU A 304 -15.11 12.45 -16.46
CA LEU A 304 -14.21 13.58 -16.67
C LEU A 304 -13.26 13.73 -15.47
N PHE A 305 -11.97 13.81 -15.76
CA PHE A 305 -10.91 14.03 -14.76
C PHE A 305 -9.96 15.12 -15.23
N THR A 306 -9.08 15.54 -14.33
CA THR A 306 -8.05 16.54 -14.61
C THR A 306 -6.67 15.91 -14.51
N ARG A 307 -5.80 16.23 -15.47
CA ARG A 307 -4.40 15.81 -15.45
C ARG A 307 -3.61 16.63 -14.44
N LYS A 308 -2.73 15.97 -13.69
CA LYS A 308 -1.92 16.59 -12.64
C LYS A 308 -0.77 17.42 -13.23
N ASP A 309 -0.21 17.01 -14.37
CA ASP A 309 0.96 17.62 -15.00
C ASP A 309 0.66 18.98 -15.65
N ASN A 310 -0.50 19.14 -16.28
CA ASN A 310 -0.83 20.33 -17.09
C ASN A 310 -2.22 20.91 -16.82
N GLY A 311 -3.00 20.32 -15.90
CA GLY A 311 -4.35 20.80 -15.56
C GLY A 311 -5.41 20.59 -16.64
N GLN A 312 -5.09 19.88 -17.73
CA GLN A 312 -6.04 19.66 -18.82
C GLN A 312 -7.10 18.61 -18.47
N PRO A 313 -8.34 18.78 -18.93
CA PRO A 313 -9.37 17.78 -18.76
C PRO A 313 -9.08 16.55 -19.63
N VAL A 314 -9.45 15.38 -19.15
CA VAL A 314 -9.36 14.11 -19.86
C VAL A 314 -10.57 13.24 -19.57
N LEU A 315 -11.11 12.59 -20.59
CA LEU A 315 -12.19 11.62 -20.46
C LEU A 315 -11.62 10.22 -20.32
N LEU A 316 -11.99 9.54 -19.25
CA LEU A 316 -11.61 8.14 -19.01
C LEU A 316 -12.84 7.25 -19.05
N LYS A 317 -12.69 6.08 -19.65
CA LYS A 317 -13.71 5.03 -19.60
C LYS A 317 -13.99 4.64 -18.15
N ARG A 318 -15.26 4.38 -17.82
CA ARG A 318 -15.66 3.93 -16.48
C ARG A 318 -15.10 2.55 -16.13
N ASP A 319 -14.77 1.75 -17.13
CA ASP A 319 -14.20 0.41 -16.93
C ASP A 319 -12.78 0.51 -16.40
N VAL A 320 -12.57 -0.05 -15.19
CA VAL A 320 -11.26 -0.13 -14.55
C VAL A 320 -10.57 -1.39 -15.04
N ILE A 321 -9.41 -1.25 -15.68
CA ILE A 321 -8.61 -2.36 -16.18
C ILE A 321 -7.93 -3.09 -15.03
N ALA A 322 -7.25 -2.34 -14.18
CA ALA A 322 -6.64 -2.83 -12.95
C ALA A 322 -6.68 -1.74 -11.88
N SER A 323 -6.75 -2.12 -10.62
CA SER A 323 -6.80 -1.23 -9.45
C SER A 323 -5.62 -1.50 -8.52
N GLY A 324 -5.33 -0.55 -7.62
CA GLY A 324 -4.17 -0.60 -6.74
C GLY A 324 -4.13 -1.82 -5.81
N ASP A 325 -5.28 -2.37 -5.43
CA ASP A 325 -5.39 -3.60 -4.65
C ASP A 325 -4.96 -4.86 -5.42
N GLN A 326 -4.87 -4.78 -6.75
CA GLN A 326 -4.40 -5.83 -7.64
C GLN A 326 -2.91 -5.69 -8.02
N LEU A 327 -2.25 -4.63 -7.54
CA LEU A 327 -0.81 -4.47 -7.69
C LEU A 327 -0.08 -5.29 -6.63
N VAL A 328 0.72 -6.24 -7.08
CA VAL A 328 1.58 -7.08 -6.22
C VAL A 328 2.88 -6.34 -5.88
N ASN A 329 3.43 -5.60 -6.85
CA ASN A 329 4.67 -4.84 -6.69
C ASN A 329 4.72 -3.66 -7.65
N ALA A 330 5.37 -2.56 -7.23
CA ALA A 330 5.68 -1.42 -8.07
C ALA A 330 7.06 -0.87 -7.67
N GLN A 331 7.97 -0.78 -8.61
CA GLN A 331 9.34 -0.31 -8.38
C GLN A 331 9.69 0.80 -9.37
N SER A 332 10.17 1.91 -8.85
CA SER A 332 10.75 2.97 -9.68
C SER A 332 12.12 2.55 -10.20
N GLY A 333 12.41 2.91 -11.44
CA GLY A 333 13.66 2.64 -12.12
C GLY A 333 13.98 3.70 -13.14
N PHE A 334 14.95 3.37 -13.99
CA PHE A 334 15.28 4.15 -15.17
C PHE A 334 15.25 3.20 -16.38
N SER A 335 14.58 3.62 -17.44
CA SER A 335 14.54 2.87 -18.69
C SER A 335 15.96 2.68 -19.23
N GLN A 336 16.34 1.44 -19.50
CA GLN A 336 17.67 1.12 -20.03
C GLN A 336 17.92 1.71 -21.41
N ASP A 337 16.85 1.93 -22.19
CA ASP A 337 16.95 2.41 -23.57
C ASP A 337 16.99 3.94 -23.69
N GLN A 338 16.34 4.66 -22.78
CA GLN A 338 16.13 6.11 -22.86
C GLN A 338 16.68 6.90 -21.67
N GLY A 339 17.09 6.23 -20.58
CA GLY A 339 17.54 6.89 -19.34
C GLY A 339 16.45 7.73 -18.66
N THR A 340 15.18 7.60 -19.07
CA THR A 340 14.04 8.30 -18.49
C THR A 340 13.51 7.53 -17.28
N PRO A 341 12.94 8.22 -16.29
CA PRO A 341 12.30 7.57 -15.16
C PRO A 341 11.19 6.61 -15.64
N ASP A 342 11.11 5.45 -15.00
CA ASP A 342 10.09 4.46 -15.26
C ASP A 342 9.56 3.84 -13.96
N VAL A 343 8.43 3.14 -14.06
CA VAL A 343 7.89 2.32 -12.98
C VAL A 343 7.58 0.93 -13.51
N ASN A 344 8.24 -0.07 -12.94
CA ASN A 344 7.98 -1.48 -13.19
C ASN A 344 6.84 -1.96 -12.30
N VAL A 345 5.75 -2.41 -12.91
CA VAL A 345 4.53 -2.83 -12.22
C VAL A 345 4.32 -4.33 -12.38
N THR A 346 3.99 -5.00 -11.27
CA THR A 346 3.58 -6.41 -11.26
C THR A 346 2.13 -6.51 -10.77
N LEU A 347 1.26 -7.11 -11.57
CA LEU A 347 -0.15 -7.34 -11.26
C LEU A 347 -0.39 -8.75 -10.72
N ASP A 348 -1.53 -8.94 -10.05
CA ASP A 348 -2.06 -10.26 -9.76
C ASP A 348 -2.53 -10.98 -11.05
N SER A 349 -2.91 -12.25 -10.95
CA SER A 349 -3.27 -13.05 -12.13
C SER A 349 -4.57 -12.57 -12.79
N ALA A 350 -5.53 -12.07 -12.00
CA ALA A 350 -6.82 -11.60 -12.52
C ALA A 350 -6.67 -10.29 -13.29
N ALA A 351 -5.99 -9.32 -12.71
CA ALA A 351 -5.69 -8.05 -13.37
C ALA A 351 -4.76 -8.24 -14.58
N ALA A 352 -3.79 -9.15 -14.51
CA ALA A 352 -2.91 -9.48 -15.63
C ALA A 352 -3.69 -10.01 -16.85
N THR A 353 -4.69 -10.86 -16.63
CA THR A 353 -5.55 -11.37 -17.71
C THR A 353 -6.36 -10.23 -18.34
N LYS A 354 -7.05 -9.41 -17.52
CA LYS A 354 -7.84 -8.27 -18.00
C LYS A 354 -6.97 -7.24 -18.71
N MET A 355 -5.80 -6.94 -18.17
CA MET A 355 -4.81 -6.04 -18.78
C MET A 355 -4.35 -6.55 -20.15
N GLY A 356 -4.04 -7.85 -20.25
CA GLY A 356 -3.62 -8.48 -21.52
C GLY A 356 -4.71 -8.44 -22.60
N GLU A 357 -5.95 -8.72 -22.24
CA GLU A 357 -7.09 -8.66 -23.15
C GLU A 357 -7.36 -7.22 -23.61
N THR A 358 -7.38 -6.27 -22.65
CA THR A 358 -7.63 -4.87 -22.96
C THR A 358 -6.54 -4.26 -23.82
N THR A 359 -5.28 -4.51 -23.52
CA THR A 359 -4.15 -3.95 -24.31
C THR A 359 -4.06 -4.56 -25.69
N ARG A 360 -4.41 -5.85 -25.85
CA ARG A 360 -4.49 -6.49 -27.18
C ARG A 360 -5.50 -5.83 -28.10
N GLN A 361 -6.66 -5.41 -27.55
CA GLN A 361 -7.74 -4.78 -28.31
C GLN A 361 -7.52 -3.28 -28.55
N ASN A 362 -6.59 -2.67 -27.79
CA ASN A 362 -6.39 -1.23 -27.76
C ASN A 362 -4.93 -0.80 -28.01
N LEU A 363 -4.18 -1.58 -28.79
CA LEU A 363 -2.82 -1.21 -29.21
C LEU A 363 -2.82 0.15 -29.89
N GLY A 364 -1.85 1.00 -29.56
CA GLY A 364 -1.72 2.36 -30.10
C GLY A 364 -2.67 3.39 -29.50
N LYS A 365 -3.59 2.99 -28.60
CA LYS A 365 -4.50 3.91 -27.91
C LYS A 365 -3.93 4.35 -26.56
N PRO A 366 -4.35 5.52 -26.04
CA PRO A 366 -3.88 5.99 -24.75
C PRO A 366 -4.57 5.28 -23.58
N MET A 367 -3.79 4.97 -22.56
CA MET A 367 -4.21 4.48 -21.25
C MET A 367 -3.74 5.45 -20.18
N ALA A 368 -4.58 5.72 -19.19
CA ALA A 368 -4.29 6.62 -18.10
C ALA A 368 -4.10 5.88 -16.79
N VAL A 369 -3.25 6.45 -15.94
CA VAL A 369 -3.11 6.10 -14.53
C VAL A 369 -3.83 7.17 -13.70
N LEU A 370 -4.94 6.78 -13.09
CA LEU A 370 -5.74 7.64 -12.21
C LEU A 370 -5.28 7.41 -10.77
N PHE A 371 -4.79 8.46 -10.13
CA PHE A 371 -4.43 8.49 -8.72
C PHE A 371 -5.64 8.93 -7.91
N ILE A 372 -5.98 8.17 -6.89
CA ILE A 372 -7.12 8.40 -6.01
C ILE A 372 -6.59 8.53 -4.60
N GLU A 373 -6.61 9.74 -4.06
CA GLU A 373 -6.24 10.04 -2.70
C GLU A 373 -7.48 10.21 -1.84
N THR A 374 -7.56 9.52 -0.71
CA THR A 374 -8.63 9.76 0.24
C THR A 374 -8.11 10.69 1.33
N LYS A 375 -8.64 11.92 1.38
CA LYS A 375 -8.36 12.88 2.45
C LYS A 375 -9.39 12.70 3.55
N SER A 376 -8.91 12.51 4.77
CA SER A 376 -9.75 12.45 5.95
C SER A 376 -9.71 13.81 6.65
N GLU A 377 -10.87 14.46 6.73
CA GLU A 377 -11.04 15.72 7.45
C GLU A 377 -11.92 15.48 8.68
N THR A 378 -11.45 15.92 9.83
CA THR A 378 -12.24 15.82 11.08
C THR A 378 -12.98 17.13 11.29
N HIS A 379 -14.30 17.07 11.23
CA HIS A 379 -15.19 18.21 11.52
C HIS A 379 -15.87 17.97 12.87
N MET A 380 -16.04 19.04 13.65
CA MET A 380 -16.84 18.98 14.87
C MET A 380 -18.31 19.20 14.53
N VAL A 381 -19.14 18.18 14.74
CA VAL A 381 -20.60 18.26 14.60
C VAL A 381 -21.20 17.97 15.97
N ASP A 382 -21.97 18.91 16.51
CA ASP A 382 -22.61 18.82 17.84
C ASP A 382 -21.65 18.47 18.98
N GLY A 383 -20.38 18.96 18.90
CA GLY A 383 -19.35 18.72 19.91
C GLY A 383 -18.70 17.34 19.84
N GLN A 384 -19.03 16.51 18.82
CA GLN A 384 -18.37 15.24 18.55
C GLN A 384 -17.52 15.32 17.28
N PRO A 385 -16.31 14.73 17.28
CA PRO A 385 -15.49 14.67 16.09
C PRO A 385 -16.08 13.68 15.07
N VAL A 386 -16.50 14.18 13.91
CA VAL A 386 -16.95 13.37 12.78
C VAL A 386 -15.88 13.41 11.71
N VAL A 387 -15.37 12.24 11.32
CA VAL A 387 -14.38 12.11 10.24
C VAL A 387 -15.12 11.96 8.92
N SER A 388 -14.92 12.91 8.01
CA SER A 388 -15.37 12.82 6.63
C SER A 388 -14.23 12.37 5.72
N HIS A 389 -14.53 11.50 4.76
CA HIS A 389 -13.56 11.00 3.78
C HIS A 389 -13.91 11.57 2.40
N THR A 390 -13.04 12.41 1.87
CA THR A 390 -13.19 12.97 0.52
C THR A 390 -12.16 12.36 -0.42
N LYS A 391 -12.63 11.77 -1.53
CA LYS A 391 -11.74 11.24 -2.57
C LYS A 391 -11.36 12.34 -3.55
N VAL A 392 -10.05 12.54 -3.71
CA VAL A 392 -9.47 13.46 -4.69
C VAL A 392 -8.89 12.62 -5.82
N TYR A 393 -9.33 12.91 -7.04
CA TYR A 393 -8.93 12.17 -8.23
C TYR A 393 -8.00 13.03 -9.08
N SER A 394 -6.87 12.47 -9.52
CA SER A 394 -5.96 13.13 -10.46
C SER A 394 -5.33 12.13 -11.43
N VAL A 395 -5.31 12.47 -12.71
CA VAL A 395 -4.61 11.65 -13.71
C VAL A 395 -3.14 12.01 -13.67
N ILE A 396 -2.31 11.06 -13.23
CA ILE A 396 -0.86 11.28 -13.05
C ILE A 396 -0.05 10.93 -14.29
N SER A 397 -0.58 10.07 -15.16
CA SER A 397 0.07 9.69 -16.42
C SER A 397 -0.96 9.33 -17.48
N VAL A 398 -0.64 9.68 -18.71
CA VAL A 398 -1.34 9.21 -19.92
C VAL A 398 -0.30 8.71 -20.89
N ALA A 399 -0.25 7.40 -21.12
CA ALA A 399 0.74 6.75 -21.96
C ALA A 399 0.07 5.92 -23.06
N THR A 400 0.70 5.84 -24.21
CA THR A 400 0.22 5.01 -25.33
C THR A 400 0.56 3.55 -25.09
N ILE A 401 -0.39 2.65 -25.31
CA ILE A 401 -0.21 1.21 -25.24
C ILE A 401 0.68 0.75 -26.38
N GLN A 402 1.96 0.48 -26.11
CA GLN A 402 2.94 0.08 -27.13
C GLN A 402 3.00 -1.43 -27.36
N GLY A 403 2.41 -2.23 -26.44
CA GLY A 403 2.46 -3.68 -26.53
C GLY A 403 1.33 -4.34 -25.74
N ILE A 404 1.24 -5.67 -25.88
CA ILE A 404 0.32 -6.47 -25.07
C ILE A 404 0.97 -6.67 -23.70
N PHE A 405 0.34 -6.11 -22.67
CA PHE A 405 0.84 -6.22 -21.31
C PHE A 405 0.43 -7.56 -20.69
N SER A 406 1.25 -8.04 -19.79
CA SER A 406 1.01 -9.25 -19.03
C SER A 406 1.08 -8.95 -17.54
N LYS A 407 1.52 -9.92 -16.74
CA LYS A 407 1.70 -9.77 -15.30
C LYS A 407 2.69 -8.65 -14.94
N ASN A 408 3.75 -8.48 -15.75
CA ASN A 408 4.77 -7.44 -15.55
C ASN A 408 4.77 -6.50 -16.75
N PHE A 409 4.78 -5.22 -16.50
CA PHE A 409 4.91 -4.18 -17.52
C PHE A 409 5.56 -2.92 -16.93
N GLN A 410 6.00 -2.05 -17.82
CA GLN A 410 6.72 -0.82 -17.48
C GLN A 410 5.91 0.39 -17.93
N ILE A 411 5.84 1.41 -17.06
CA ILE A 411 5.26 2.70 -17.37
C ILE A 411 6.41 3.69 -17.55
N THR A 412 6.50 4.29 -18.72
CA THR A 412 7.48 5.32 -19.07
C THR A 412 6.78 6.65 -19.32
N GLY A 413 7.53 7.77 -19.23
CA GLY A 413 6.98 9.10 -19.49
C GLY A 413 6.18 9.66 -18.30
N LEU A 414 6.64 9.36 -17.09
CA LEU A 414 6.12 9.88 -15.83
C LEU A 414 6.73 11.23 -15.48
#